data_0c29b8f51cc1781b64e62b630f71de52
#
_entry.id   0c29b8f51cc1781b64e62b630f71de52
#
_cell.length_a   1.000
_cell.length_b   1.000
_cell.length_c   1.000
_cell.angle_alpha   90.00
_cell.angle_beta   90.00
_cell.angle_gamma   90.00
#
_symmetry.space_group_name_H-M   'P 1'
#
loop_
_entity.id
_entity.type
_entity.pdbx_description
1 polymer ?
#
loop_
_entity_poly.entity_id
_entity_poly.type
_entity_poly.pdbx_seq_one_letter_code
_entity_poly.pdbx_strand_id
1 'polypeptide(L)'
;MLRTPETKNNQKKMTTHLKSRNTSWSPKGTKSKNIFFSKPMLVVFEDKHGKTFILKDGIKKKSKLSLLKIIDNQLKKGFYACGYFSYEYNQKNLKGPKYKAIFNIYKETSTALPSSNITTQDKLKLKKITSDNLFTSGVRKARRYIKEGDIYQINLSREFTLGQVTNPHRLFLNYYNAQPVEYGAFFRFHDHSLISGSMELFIQKKRGNITTKPIKGTAPLDSVEDKNLKQNLKEISENLMIVDLMRNDLSQICKPGTVKTKKLFKKKSYSTLVQLESEIRGVLKNNINNQKIFNSLMPPGSVTGTPKSRAKQIINEIEKHKRGPYCGAVGFFEPSGDFCFSVGIRVAIIEKTTSRFFTGAGIVWDSKVLKENAETILKSRALKESIK
;
A
#
# COMPACT_ATOMS: atom_id res chain seq x y z
N MET A 1 -12.61 24.75 -23.92
CA MET A 1 -11.63 23.72 -23.48
C MET A 1 -10.25 24.36 -23.43
N LEU A 2 -9.82 24.84 -22.28
CA LEU A 2 -8.53 25.52 -22.11
C LEU A 2 -7.43 24.47 -21.87
N ARG A 3 -6.50 24.35 -22.81
CA ARG A 3 -5.25 23.60 -22.66
C ARG A 3 -4.27 24.46 -21.87
N THR A 4 -3.92 24.06 -20.66
CA THR A 4 -2.81 24.70 -19.96
C THR A 4 -1.48 24.07 -20.40
N PRO A 5 -0.44 24.86 -20.77
CA PRO A 5 0.88 24.35 -21.21
C PRO A 5 1.57 23.44 -20.19
N GLU A 6 1.30 23.61 -18.90
CA GLU A 6 1.83 22.76 -17.81
C GLU A 6 1.45 21.28 -17.90
N THR A 7 0.30 20.93 -18.48
CA THR A 7 -0.18 19.55 -18.51
C THR A 7 0.59 18.66 -19.48
N LYS A 8 1.05 19.19 -20.63
CA LYS A 8 1.87 18.43 -21.61
C LYS A 8 3.28 18.10 -21.07
N ASN A 9 3.88 19.04 -20.35
CA ASN A 9 5.25 18.87 -19.83
C ASN A 9 5.29 17.91 -18.63
N ASN A 10 4.21 17.83 -17.84
CA ASN A 10 4.11 16.90 -16.70
C ASN A 10 3.92 15.44 -17.13
N GLN A 11 3.23 15.14 -18.24
CA GLN A 11 3.11 13.77 -18.74
C GLN A 11 4.45 13.17 -19.18
N LYS A 12 5.34 13.96 -19.80
CA LYS A 12 6.68 13.51 -20.22
C LYS A 12 7.60 13.14 -19.05
N LYS A 13 7.32 13.65 -17.83
CA LYS A 13 8.10 13.39 -16.61
C LYS A 13 7.52 12.33 -15.71
N MET A 14 6.34 11.77 -16.03
CA MET A 14 5.72 10.74 -15.22
C MET A 14 6.52 9.44 -15.33
N THR A 15 6.86 8.86 -14.18
CA THR A 15 7.66 7.64 -14.10
C THR A 15 7.17 6.80 -12.93
N THR A 16 7.14 5.50 -13.13
CA THR A 16 7.00 4.54 -12.03
C THR A 16 8.32 3.80 -11.85
N HIS A 17 8.80 3.72 -10.62
CA HIS A 17 9.99 2.97 -10.25
C HIS A 17 9.61 1.96 -9.16
N LEU A 18 9.64 0.67 -9.49
CA LEU A 18 9.48 -0.42 -8.55
C LEU A 18 10.88 -0.93 -8.19
N LYS A 19 11.22 -0.91 -6.90
CA LYS A 19 12.52 -1.30 -6.38
C LYS A 19 12.35 -2.39 -5.33
N SER A 20 13.13 -3.45 -5.45
CA SER A 20 13.03 -4.61 -4.59
C SER A 20 14.39 -5.07 -4.11
N ARG A 21 14.45 -5.43 -2.85
CA ARG A 21 15.63 -6.05 -2.24
C ARG A 21 15.94 -7.44 -2.84
N ASN A 22 14.92 -8.16 -3.34
CA ASN A 22 15.03 -9.56 -3.80
C ASN A 22 14.18 -9.92 -5.02
N THR A 23 13.96 -8.99 -5.94
CA THR A 23 13.15 -9.20 -7.16
C THR A 23 11.67 -9.54 -6.93
N SER A 24 11.06 -9.12 -5.80
CA SER A 24 9.65 -9.40 -5.48
C SER A 24 8.66 -8.78 -6.46
N TRP A 25 9.00 -7.65 -7.09
CA TRP A 25 8.22 -7.00 -8.14
C TRP A 25 8.37 -7.63 -9.53
N SER A 26 8.72 -8.85 -9.72
CA SER A 26 9.06 -9.43 -11.03
C SER A 26 7.86 -9.52 -11.98
N PRO A 27 7.63 -8.58 -12.92
CA PRO A 27 6.78 -8.78 -14.08
C PRO A 27 7.34 -9.94 -14.94
N LYS A 28 6.46 -10.57 -15.70
CA LYS A 28 6.83 -11.70 -16.55
C LYS A 28 8.04 -11.36 -17.44
N GLY A 29 9.07 -12.17 -17.37
CA GLY A 29 10.30 -11.98 -18.15
C GLY A 29 11.37 -11.08 -17.53
N THR A 30 11.08 -10.39 -16.42
CA THR A 30 12.02 -9.45 -15.80
C THR A 30 12.44 -9.95 -14.41
N LYS A 31 13.68 -10.38 -14.26
CA LYS A 31 14.28 -10.68 -12.95
C LYS A 31 15.23 -9.55 -12.56
N SER A 32 14.70 -8.40 -12.17
CA SER A 32 15.49 -7.25 -11.76
C SER A 32 15.05 -6.70 -10.40
N LYS A 33 16.02 -6.15 -9.66
CA LYS A 33 15.74 -5.39 -8.42
C LYS A 33 15.15 -4.01 -8.71
N ASN A 34 15.31 -3.50 -9.93
CA ASN A 34 14.80 -2.21 -10.37
C ASN A 34 14.00 -2.40 -11.65
N ILE A 35 12.79 -1.86 -11.68
CA ILE A 35 11.88 -1.88 -12.83
C ILE A 35 11.34 -0.48 -13.00
N PHE A 36 11.49 0.06 -14.19
CA PHE A 36 11.05 1.41 -14.56
C PHE A 36 9.97 1.37 -15.60
N PHE A 37 9.03 2.28 -15.47
CA PHE A 37 8.02 2.58 -16.47
C PHE A 37 8.06 4.09 -16.71
N SER A 38 8.26 4.49 -17.96
CA SER A 38 8.34 5.89 -18.33
C SER A 38 7.36 6.22 -19.46
N LYS A 39 6.99 7.50 -19.59
CA LYS A 39 6.10 8.01 -20.63
C LYS A 39 4.75 7.28 -20.66
N PRO A 40 3.90 7.45 -19.64
CA PRO A 40 2.59 6.84 -19.65
C PRO A 40 1.76 7.32 -20.84
N MET A 41 1.06 6.40 -21.50
CA MET A 41 0.18 6.70 -22.63
C MET A 41 -1.08 7.44 -22.20
N LEU A 42 -1.60 7.08 -21.02
CA LEU A 42 -2.76 7.70 -20.40
C LEU A 42 -2.80 7.39 -18.90
N VAL A 43 -3.63 8.13 -18.18
CA VAL A 43 -3.94 7.86 -16.76
C VAL A 43 -5.42 7.52 -16.65
N VAL A 44 -5.74 6.46 -15.91
CA VAL A 44 -7.10 6.09 -15.58
C VAL A 44 -7.30 6.25 -14.08
N PHE A 45 -8.37 6.90 -13.67
CA PHE A 45 -8.65 7.06 -12.24
C PHE A 45 -10.14 7.06 -11.92
N GLU A 46 -10.46 6.64 -10.70
CA GLU A 46 -11.76 6.75 -10.08
C GLU A 46 -11.69 7.82 -8.99
N ASP A 47 -12.55 8.85 -9.09
CA ASP A 47 -12.61 9.95 -8.14
C ASP A 47 -13.31 9.53 -6.82
N LYS A 48 -13.34 10.45 -5.87
CA LYS A 48 -14.00 10.25 -4.56
C LYS A 48 -15.49 9.89 -4.66
N HIS A 49 -16.16 10.21 -5.76
CA HIS A 49 -17.56 9.90 -6.02
C HIS A 49 -17.78 8.59 -6.77
N GLY A 50 -16.70 7.84 -7.07
CA GLY A 50 -16.77 6.59 -7.84
C GLY A 50 -16.96 6.80 -9.35
N LYS A 51 -16.71 8.01 -9.84
CA LYS A 51 -16.77 8.31 -11.28
C LYS A 51 -15.41 8.03 -11.92
N THR A 52 -15.41 7.27 -13.02
CA THR A 52 -14.19 6.92 -13.75
C THR A 52 -13.85 7.95 -14.81
N PHE A 53 -12.57 8.30 -14.90
CA PHE A 53 -12.01 9.25 -15.86
C PHE A 53 -10.77 8.69 -16.53
N ILE A 54 -10.55 9.14 -17.77
CA ILE A 54 -9.32 8.93 -18.55
C ILE A 54 -8.69 10.30 -18.78
N LEU A 55 -7.41 10.45 -18.45
CA LEU A 55 -6.59 11.60 -18.78
C LEU A 55 -5.57 11.19 -19.84
N LYS A 56 -5.68 11.78 -21.02
CA LYS A 56 -4.77 11.56 -22.15
C LYS A 56 -4.42 12.90 -22.80
N ASP A 57 -3.15 13.15 -23.07
CA ASP A 57 -2.64 14.38 -23.69
C ASP A 57 -3.16 15.69 -23.04
N GLY A 58 -3.30 15.67 -21.70
CA GLY A 58 -3.83 16.78 -20.92
C GLY A 58 -5.36 16.90 -20.93
N ILE A 59 -6.08 16.07 -21.69
CA ILE A 59 -7.54 16.10 -21.81
C ILE A 59 -8.14 15.05 -20.86
N LYS A 60 -8.97 15.50 -19.91
CA LYS A 60 -9.75 14.66 -19.00
C LYS A 60 -11.12 14.36 -19.59
N LYS A 61 -11.44 13.07 -19.75
CA LYS A 61 -12.77 12.59 -20.21
C LYS A 61 -13.38 11.65 -19.19
N LYS A 62 -14.67 11.80 -18.91
CA LYS A 62 -15.44 10.84 -18.09
C LYS A 62 -15.71 9.57 -18.91
N SER A 63 -15.57 8.43 -18.29
CA SER A 63 -15.87 7.13 -18.91
C SER A 63 -17.17 6.54 -18.37
N LYS A 64 -17.91 5.82 -19.21
CA LYS A 64 -19.04 4.95 -18.81
C LYS A 64 -18.57 3.59 -18.29
N LEU A 65 -17.34 3.17 -18.63
CA LEU A 65 -16.75 1.92 -18.16
C LEU A 65 -16.12 2.12 -16.77
N SER A 66 -16.15 1.07 -15.95
CA SER A 66 -15.44 1.04 -14.67
C SER A 66 -13.92 1.09 -14.89
N LEU A 67 -13.19 1.58 -13.89
CA LEU A 67 -11.73 1.68 -13.92
C LEU A 67 -11.08 0.33 -14.29
N LEU A 68 -11.46 -0.75 -13.63
CA LEU A 68 -10.85 -2.06 -13.88
C LEU A 68 -11.22 -2.62 -15.27
N LYS A 69 -12.41 -2.32 -15.81
CA LYS A 69 -12.76 -2.69 -17.19
C LYS A 69 -11.87 -1.96 -18.21
N ILE A 70 -11.55 -0.69 -17.97
CA ILE A 70 -10.61 0.05 -18.81
C ILE A 70 -9.22 -0.56 -18.72
N ILE A 71 -8.74 -0.85 -17.50
CA ILE A 71 -7.45 -1.51 -17.30
C ILE A 71 -7.42 -2.84 -18.05
N ASP A 72 -8.41 -3.72 -17.88
CA ASP A 72 -8.47 -5.01 -18.57
C ASP A 72 -8.39 -4.85 -20.11
N ASN A 73 -9.05 -3.81 -20.66
CA ASN A 73 -8.96 -3.50 -22.08
C ASN A 73 -7.55 -3.06 -22.51
N GLN A 74 -6.80 -2.35 -21.64
CA GLN A 74 -5.42 -1.95 -21.93
C GLN A 74 -4.45 -3.14 -21.81
N LEU A 75 -4.66 -4.03 -20.84
CA LEU A 75 -3.88 -5.25 -20.70
C LEU A 75 -3.97 -6.15 -21.92
N LYS A 76 -5.19 -6.31 -22.50
CA LYS A 76 -5.42 -7.06 -23.76
C LYS A 76 -4.67 -6.47 -24.96
N LYS A 77 -4.33 -5.18 -24.92
CA LYS A 77 -3.51 -4.49 -25.94
C LYS A 77 -1.99 -4.63 -25.68
N GLY A 78 -1.58 -5.40 -24.67
CA GLY A 78 -0.21 -5.59 -24.32
C GLY A 78 0.38 -4.53 -23.37
N PHE A 79 -0.45 -3.70 -22.72
CA PHE A 79 0.01 -2.59 -21.87
C PHE A 79 0.01 -2.97 -20.39
N TYR A 80 0.82 -2.28 -19.61
CA TYR A 80 0.91 -2.38 -18.15
C TYR A 80 0.06 -1.27 -17.51
N ALA A 81 -0.49 -1.55 -16.32
CA ALA A 81 -1.15 -0.53 -15.50
C ALA A 81 -0.48 -0.47 -14.12
N CYS A 82 0.13 0.66 -13.75
CA CYS A 82 0.86 0.84 -12.49
C CYS A 82 0.21 1.94 -11.65
N GLY A 83 -0.09 1.64 -10.37
CA GLY A 83 -0.79 2.60 -9.53
C GLY A 83 -1.23 2.04 -8.19
N TYR A 84 -2.34 2.56 -7.69
CA TYR A 84 -2.86 2.15 -6.39
C TYR A 84 -4.38 2.16 -6.30
N PHE A 85 -4.89 1.37 -5.36
CA PHE A 85 -6.24 1.46 -4.80
C PHE A 85 -6.13 2.08 -3.40
N SER A 86 -6.96 3.06 -3.10
CA SER A 86 -7.07 3.63 -1.76
C SER A 86 -7.73 2.66 -0.78
N TYR A 87 -7.47 2.84 0.51
CA TYR A 87 -8.14 2.11 1.59
C TYR A 87 -9.67 2.19 1.47
N GLU A 88 -10.18 3.35 1.07
CA GLU A 88 -11.60 3.65 0.92
C GLU A 88 -12.20 3.18 -0.43
N TYR A 89 -11.49 2.39 -1.24
CA TYR A 89 -11.93 1.99 -2.59
C TYR A 89 -13.37 1.48 -2.66
N ASN A 90 -13.75 0.58 -1.75
CA ASN A 90 -15.09 -0.02 -1.70
C ASN A 90 -16.08 0.72 -0.78
N GLN A 91 -15.72 1.88 -0.25
CA GLN A 91 -16.61 2.61 0.65
C GLN A 91 -17.53 3.53 -0.15
N LYS A 92 -18.83 3.49 0.17
CA LYS A 92 -19.86 4.39 -0.37
C LYS A 92 -19.99 5.61 0.55
N ASN A 93 -20.34 6.76 0.01
CA ASN A 93 -20.73 7.98 0.75
C ASN A 93 -19.65 8.61 1.64
N LEU A 94 -18.53 9.04 1.07
CA LEU A 94 -17.52 9.61 1.93
C LEU A 94 -16.95 10.95 1.47
N LYS A 95 -16.64 11.72 2.46
CA LYS A 95 -15.53 12.67 2.42
C LYS A 95 -14.25 11.84 2.18
N GLY A 96 -14.13 11.21 1.01
CA GLY A 96 -13.07 10.26 0.65
C GLY A 96 -11.78 10.95 0.21
N PRO A 97 -10.72 10.17 -0.04
CA PRO A 97 -9.48 10.66 -0.66
C PRO A 97 -9.79 11.16 -2.08
N LYS A 98 -8.91 11.99 -2.63
CA LYS A 98 -9.07 12.57 -3.98
C LYS A 98 -9.33 11.50 -5.04
N TYR A 99 -8.64 10.36 -4.95
CA TYR A 99 -8.79 9.21 -5.81
C TYR A 99 -9.12 7.96 -4.98
N LYS A 100 -10.15 7.23 -5.39
CA LYS A 100 -10.39 5.86 -4.92
C LYS A 100 -9.37 4.90 -5.51
N ALA A 101 -8.99 5.12 -6.77
CA ALA A 101 -7.92 4.40 -7.44
C ALA A 101 -7.36 5.25 -8.58
N ILE A 102 -6.06 5.11 -8.87
CA ILE A 102 -5.40 5.77 -10.00
C ILE A 102 -4.28 4.90 -10.56
N PHE A 103 -4.21 4.82 -11.89
CA PHE A 103 -3.25 4.01 -12.63
C PHE A 103 -2.70 4.74 -13.84
N ASN A 104 -1.38 4.76 -13.97
CA ASN A 104 -0.69 5.11 -15.20
C ASN A 104 -0.63 3.88 -16.11
N ILE A 105 -0.91 4.06 -17.41
CA ILE A 105 -0.85 3.00 -18.42
C ILE A 105 0.42 3.15 -19.23
N TYR A 106 1.21 2.08 -19.34
CA TYR A 106 2.51 2.06 -19.99
C TYR A 106 2.58 0.99 -21.07
N LYS A 107 3.34 1.26 -22.14
CA LYS A 107 3.56 0.31 -23.22
C LYS A 107 4.62 -0.75 -22.85
N GLU A 108 5.66 -0.32 -22.15
CA GLU A 108 6.84 -1.13 -21.90
C GLU A 108 7.46 -0.87 -20.51
N THR A 109 8.35 -1.76 -20.10
CA THR A 109 9.17 -1.64 -18.90
C THR A 109 10.64 -1.58 -19.26
N SER A 110 11.48 -1.03 -18.37
CA SER A 110 12.94 -1.01 -18.50
C SER A 110 13.58 -1.35 -17.16
N THR A 111 14.77 -1.92 -17.21
CA THR A 111 15.64 -2.12 -16.04
C THR A 111 16.72 -1.05 -15.90
N ALA A 112 16.91 -0.23 -16.94
CA ALA A 112 17.85 0.88 -16.95
C ALA A 112 17.25 2.13 -16.29
N LEU A 113 18.04 2.78 -15.45
CA LEU A 113 17.64 4.03 -14.78
C LEU A 113 17.51 5.14 -15.85
N PRO A 114 16.36 5.83 -15.93
CA PRO A 114 16.28 7.03 -16.77
C PRO A 114 17.27 8.08 -16.26
N SER A 115 18.07 8.66 -17.14
CA SER A 115 19.00 9.73 -16.79
C SER A 115 18.27 10.92 -16.14
N SER A 116 18.65 11.28 -14.93
CA SER A 116 18.12 12.47 -14.25
C SER A 116 19.25 13.20 -13.52
N ASN A 117 19.63 14.35 -14.05
CA ASN A 117 20.56 15.29 -13.41
C ASN A 117 19.75 16.25 -12.53
N ILE A 118 19.54 15.94 -11.26
CA ILE A 118 18.96 16.89 -10.31
C ILE A 118 19.71 16.81 -8.99
N THR A 119 20.38 17.90 -8.62
CA THR A 119 21.30 18.01 -7.48
C THR A 119 20.71 18.71 -6.24
N THR A 120 19.49 19.22 -6.30
CA THR A 120 18.89 19.97 -5.18
C THR A 120 18.54 19.07 -3.98
N GLN A 121 18.98 19.48 -2.79
CA GLN A 121 18.67 18.82 -1.53
C GLN A 121 17.57 19.61 -0.79
N ASP A 122 16.44 18.96 -0.53
CA ASP A 122 15.36 19.55 0.26
C ASP A 122 15.73 19.55 1.75
N LYS A 123 15.51 20.67 2.44
CA LYS A 123 15.54 20.73 3.90
C LYS A 123 14.16 20.32 4.44
N LEU A 124 13.96 19.03 4.65
CA LEU A 124 12.68 18.48 5.09
C LEU A 124 12.64 18.29 6.61
N LYS A 125 11.46 18.50 7.19
CA LYS A 125 11.19 18.22 8.61
C LYS A 125 9.92 17.41 8.76
N LEU A 126 10.02 16.26 9.42
CA LEU A 126 8.86 15.43 9.75
C LEU A 126 8.15 16.00 10.99
N LYS A 127 6.92 16.47 10.83
CA LYS A 127 6.08 16.97 11.93
C LYS A 127 4.84 16.10 12.09
N LYS A 128 4.39 15.87 13.33
CA LYS A 128 3.13 15.15 13.62
C LYS A 128 1.94 16.05 13.31
N ILE A 129 0.99 15.59 12.49
CA ILE A 129 -0.34 16.18 12.36
C ILE A 129 -1.25 15.54 13.41
N THR A 130 -1.27 14.21 13.50
CA THR A 130 -1.95 13.52 14.59
C THR A 130 -1.09 13.62 15.85
N SER A 131 -1.53 14.40 16.83
CA SER A 131 -0.83 14.55 18.11
C SER A 131 -0.77 13.24 18.90
N ASP A 132 0.15 13.15 19.86
CA ASP A 132 0.25 11.97 20.74
C ASP A 132 -1.03 11.78 21.54
N ASN A 133 -1.64 12.86 22.06
CA ASN A 133 -2.90 12.80 22.81
C ASN A 133 -4.07 12.31 21.95
N LEU A 134 -4.18 12.75 20.69
CA LEU A 134 -5.23 12.29 19.79
C LEU A 134 -5.07 10.81 19.47
N PHE A 135 -3.84 10.35 19.18
CA PHE A 135 -3.57 8.95 18.90
C PHE A 135 -3.83 8.05 20.12
N THR A 136 -3.32 8.44 21.30
CA THR A 136 -3.50 7.66 22.54
C THR A 136 -4.96 7.62 23.00
N SER A 137 -5.72 8.70 22.79
CA SER A 137 -7.18 8.69 22.99
C SER A 137 -7.87 7.68 22.06
N GLY A 138 -7.48 7.66 20.78
CA GLY A 138 -7.96 6.66 19.81
C GLY A 138 -7.65 5.23 20.24
N VAL A 139 -6.43 4.96 20.75
CA VAL A 139 -6.06 3.64 21.27
C VAL A 139 -6.93 3.23 22.46
N ARG A 140 -7.18 4.15 23.43
CA ARG A 140 -8.08 3.86 24.56
C ARG A 140 -9.49 3.53 24.10
N LYS A 141 -10.01 4.28 23.12
CA LYS A 141 -11.34 4.05 22.54
C LYS A 141 -11.41 2.70 21.81
N ALA A 142 -10.40 2.35 21.03
CA ALA A 142 -10.31 1.05 20.37
C ALA A 142 -10.26 -0.11 21.36
N ARG A 143 -9.50 0.02 22.45
CA ARG A 143 -9.44 -0.99 23.52
C ARG A 143 -10.80 -1.18 24.21
N ARG A 144 -11.62 -0.12 24.35
CA ARG A 144 -12.97 -0.24 24.86
C ARG A 144 -13.84 -1.09 23.94
N TYR A 145 -13.82 -0.87 22.61
CA TYR A 145 -14.53 -1.71 21.64
C TYR A 145 -14.08 -3.18 21.67
N ILE A 146 -12.78 -3.41 21.91
CA ILE A 146 -12.25 -4.78 22.08
C ILE A 146 -12.82 -5.40 23.36
N LYS A 147 -12.86 -4.65 24.47
CA LYS A 147 -13.44 -5.09 25.75
C LYS A 147 -14.92 -5.43 25.66
N GLU A 148 -15.67 -4.65 24.88
CA GLU A 148 -17.10 -4.82 24.62
C GLU A 148 -17.39 -5.97 23.63
N GLY A 149 -16.36 -6.57 23.02
CA GLY A 149 -16.50 -7.69 22.08
C GLY A 149 -16.84 -7.30 20.65
N ASP A 150 -16.84 -6.00 20.33
CA ASP A 150 -17.14 -5.49 18.98
C ASP A 150 -16.10 -5.93 17.93
N ILE A 151 -14.83 -5.96 18.33
CA ILE A 151 -13.68 -6.32 17.50
C ILE A 151 -12.62 -7.05 18.31
N TYR A 152 -11.82 -7.87 17.65
CA TYR A 152 -10.65 -8.55 18.26
C TYR A 152 -9.37 -7.74 18.08
N GLN A 153 -9.25 -7.08 16.93
CA GLN A 153 -8.10 -6.27 16.56
C GLN A 153 -8.54 -5.12 15.66
N ILE A 154 -7.82 -4.00 15.76
CA ILE A 154 -7.97 -2.85 14.85
C ILE A 154 -6.59 -2.22 14.58
N ASN A 155 -6.36 -1.76 13.34
CA ASN A 155 -5.16 -0.98 13.02
C ASN A 155 -5.50 0.51 13.03
N LEU A 156 -4.89 1.28 13.94
CA LEU A 156 -5.03 2.73 14.00
C LEU A 156 -3.85 3.43 13.37
N SER A 157 -4.11 4.50 12.65
CA SER A 157 -3.09 5.25 11.91
C SER A 157 -2.81 6.64 12.48
N ARG A 158 -1.62 7.14 12.14
CA ARG A 158 -1.12 8.47 12.47
C ARG A 158 -0.61 9.15 11.23
N GLU A 159 -0.94 10.43 11.09
CA GLU A 159 -0.51 11.28 9.99
C GLU A 159 0.62 12.23 10.43
N PHE A 160 1.60 12.40 9.53
CA PHE A 160 2.71 13.35 9.62
C PHE A 160 2.75 14.20 8.35
N THR A 161 3.36 15.39 8.44
CA THR A 161 3.75 16.20 7.28
C THR A 161 5.26 16.31 7.16
N LEU A 162 5.74 16.40 5.92
CA LEU A 162 7.16 16.56 5.56
C LEU A 162 7.51 18.00 5.15
N GLY A 163 6.50 18.84 4.91
CA GLY A 163 6.67 20.10 4.21
C GLY A 163 6.68 19.92 2.70
N GLN A 164 7.28 20.87 1.98
CA GLN A 164 7.36 20.85 0.52
C GLN A 164 8.53 19.99 0.06
N VAL A 165 8.26 19.02 -0.80
CA VAL A 165 9.26 18.13 -1.40
C VAL A 165 9.44 18.51 -2.87
N THR A 166 10.63 18.95 -3.26
CA THR A 166 10.92 19.39 -4.64
C THR A 166 11.33 18.20 -5.52
N ASN A 167 12.00 17.20 -4.96
CA ASN A 167 12.42 16.00 -5.68
C ASN A 167 11.89 14.70 -5.04
N PRO A 168 10.63 14.32 -5.32
CA PRO A 168 10.04 13.11 -4.72
C PRO A 168 10.76 11.80 -5.06
N HIS A 169 11.36 11.69 -6.25
CA HIS A 169 12.09 10.47 -6.64
C HIS A 169 13.39 10.31 -5.84
N ARG A 170 14.12 11.40 -5.59
CA ARG A 170 15.30 11.38 -4.72
C ARG A 170 14.92 10.99 -3.28
N LEU A 171 13.84 11.58 -2.75
CA LEU A 171 13.32 11.18 -1.44
C LEU A 171 13.02 9.68 -1.38
N PHE A 172 12.40 9.12 -2.43
CA PHE A 172 12.18 7.68 -2.52
C PHE A 172 13.49 6.87 -2.46
N LEU A 173 14.52 7.28 -3.22
CA LEU A 173 15.79 6.57 -3.22
C LEU A 173 16.48 6.63 -1.86
N ASN A 174 16.53 7.80 -1.23
CA ASN A 174 17.09 7.97 0.11
C ASN A 174 16.32 7.11 1.14
N TYR A 175 15.00 7.15 1.09
CA TYR A 175 14.14 6.36 1.98
C TYR A 175 14.34 4.85 1.78
N TYR A 176 14.40 4.40 0.53
CA TYR A 176 14.66 3.00 0.22
C TYR A 176 16.07 2.58 0.70
N ASN A 177 17.10 3.41 0.53
CA ASN A 177 18.46 3.12 0.97
C ASN A 177 18.57 3.04 2.50
N ALA A 178 17.84 3.90 3.23
CA ALA A 178 17.75 3.82 4.69
C ALA A 178 17.10 2.50 5.18
N GLN A 179 16.13 1.98 4.42
CA GLN A 179 15.49 0.70 4.73
C GLN A 179 15.08 -0.06 3.46
N PRO A 180 15.97 -0.87 2.88
CA PRO A 180 15.65 -1.71 1.72
C PRO A 180 14.54 -2.72 2.04
N VAL A 181 13.50 -2.75 1.20
CA VAL A 181 12.30 -3.59 1.35
C VAL A 181 12.00 -4.41 0.10
N GLU A 182 11.07 -5.37 0.22
CA GLU A 182 10.64 -6.20 -0.91
C GLU A 182 9.80 -5.41 -1.93
N TYR A 183 8.98 -4.47 -1.48
CA TYR A 183 7.99 -3.79 -2.30
C TYR A 183 8.14 -2.28 -2.23
N GLY A 184 9.37 -1.78 -2.47
CA GLY A 184 9.61 -0.36 -2.66
C GLY A 184 8.97 0.14 -3.96
N ALA A 185 8.25 1.25 -3.91
CA ALA A 185 7.57 1.79 -5.09
C ALA A 185 7.53 3.32 -5.09
N PHE A 186 7.78 3.89 -6.24
CA PHE A 186 7.61 5.29 -6.55
C PHE A 186 6.70 5.44 -7.75
N PHE A 187 5.65 6.26 -7.62
CA PHE A 187 4.76 6.60 -8.71
C PHE A 187 4.68 8.13 -8.82
N ARG A 188 4.81 8.64 -10.02
CA ARG A 188 4.51 10.04 -10.33
C ARG A 188 3.26 10.09 -11.19
N PHE A 189 2.22 10.68 -10.63
CA PHE A 189 0.98 10.97 -11.33
C PHE A 189 0.96 12.42 -11.84
N HIS A 190 -0.12 12.84 -12.46
CA HIS A 190 -0.25 14.17 -13.04
C HIS A 190 -0.29 15.30 -12.00
N ASP A 191 -0.67 15.02 -10.77
CA ASP A 191 -0.89 16.02 -9.71
C ASP A 191 -0.24 15.69 -8.36
N HIS A 192 0.27 14.46 -8.19
CA HIS A 192 0.96 14.02 -6.98
C HIS A 192 1.97 12.91 -7.29
N SER A 193 2.82 12.63 -6.31
CA SER A 193 3.67 11.45 -6.31
C SER A 193 3.37 10.59 -5.09
N LEU A 194 3.53 9.28 -5.24
CA LEU A 194 3.40 8.30 -4.17
C LEU A 194 4.74 7.60 -3.96
N ILE A 195 5.16 7.54 -2.70
CA ILE A 195 6.29 6.72 -2.23
C ILE A 195 5.71 5.62 -1.34
N SER A 196 6.12 4.37 -1.54
CA SER A 196 5.77 3.25 -0.68
C SER A 196 7.02 2.45 -0.32
N GLY A 197 7.23 2.21 0.97
CA GLY A 197 8.30 1.37 1.52
C GLY A 197 7.73 0.07 2.12
N SER A 198 6.89 -0.64 1.37
CA SER A 198 6.19 -1.81 1.87
C SER A 198 7.06 -3.05 1.95
N MET A 199 6.88 -3.80 3.03
CA MET A 199 7.47 -5.13 3.24
C MET A 199 6.47 -6.25 2.96
N GLU A 200 5.17 -5.93 2.83
CA GLU A 200 4.07 -6.87 2.87
C GLU A 200 3.41 -7.05 1.51
N LEU A 201 3.29 -8.32 1.06
CA LEU A 201 2.51 -8.67 -0.12
C LEU A 201 1.03 -8.71 0.25
N PHE A 202 0.25 -7.80 -0.33
CA PHE A 202 -1.21 -7.88 -0.24
C PHE A 202 -1.74 -9.04 -1.05
N ILE A 203 -1.60 -8.99 -2.37
CA ILE A 203 -2.01 -10.05 -3.28
C ILE A 203 -1.13 -10.11 -4.54
N GLN A 204 -0.85 -11.32 -4.98
CA GLN A 204 -0.23 -11.61 -6.27
C GLN A 204 -1.06 -12.65 -6.98
N LYS A 205 -1.46 -12.36 -8.22
CA LYS A 205 -2.03 -13.33 -9.14
C LYS A 205 -0.95 -13.76 -10.12
N LYS A 206 -0.80 -15.07 -10.30
CA LYS A 206 0.13 -15.64 -11.28
C LYS A 206 -0.45 -16.92 -11.87
N ARG A 207 -0.83 -16.88 -13.16
CA ARG A 207 -1.40 -18.05 -13.89
C ARG A 207 -2.59 -18.67 -13.13
N GLY A 208 -3.55 -17.85 -12.71
CA GLY A 208 -4.74 -18.32 -11.98
C GLY A 208 -4.54 -18.64 -10.49
N ASN A 209 -3.31 -18.71 -10.01
CA ASN A 209 -3.02 -18.83 -8.58
C ASN A 209 -3.01 -17.45 -7.93
N ILE A 210 -3.52 -17.35 -6.71
CA ILE A 210 -3.45 -16.13 -5.91
C ILE A 210 -2.69 -16.41 -4.61
N THR A 211 -1.85 -15.45 -4.23
CA THR A 211 -0.98 -15.54 -3.03
C THR A 211 -1.09 -14.26 -2.24
N THR A 212 -1.16 -14.36 -0.92
CA THR A 212 -1.00 -13.26 0.03
C THR A 212 0.03 -13.64 1.09
N LYS A 213 0.77 -12.62 1.60
CA LYS A 213 1.81 -12.84 2.61
C LYS A 213 1.71 -11.79 3.71
N PRO A 214 0.74 -11.96 4.63
CA PRO A 214 0.60 -11.06 5.75
C PRO A 214 1.82 -11.13 6.68
N ILE A 215 2.15 -9.98 7.26
CA ILE A 215 3.25 -9.81 8.21
C ILE A 215 2.66 -9.33 9.54
N LYS A 216 3.04 -10.01 10.62
CA LYS A 216 2.80 -9.62 12.01
C LYS A 216 3.99 -10.05 12.86
N GLY A 217 4.11 -9.43 14.02
CA GLY A 217 5.27 -9.65 14.88
C GLY A 217 6.50 -8.91 14.36
N THR A 218 7.00 -7.98 15.15
CA THR A 218 8.21 -7.20 14.81
C THR A 218 9.10 -7.09 16.04
N ALA A 219 10.38 -7.39 15.85
CA ALA A 219 11.39 -7.18 16.87
C ALA A 219 12.61 -6.45 16.27
N PRO A 220 13.39 -5.70 17.06
CA PRO A 220 14.68 -5.21 16.63
C PRO A 220 15.60 -6.36 16.26
N LEU A 221 16.39 -6.22 15.20
CA LEU A 221 17.36 -7.24 14.79
C LEU A 221 18.36 -7.49 15.92
N ASP A 222 18.74 -8.75 16.13
CA ASP A 222 19.73 -9.21 17.13
C ASP A 222 19.35 -8.94 18.60
N SER A 223 18.10 -8.53 18.88
CA SER A 223 17.59 -8.33 20.23
C SER A 223 17.15 -9.65 20.90
N VAL A 224 16.89 -9.59 22.20
CA VAL A 224 16.28 -10.72 22.95
C VAL A 224 14.88 -11.04 22.39
N GLU A 225 14.12 -10.02 22.05
CA GLU A 225 12.79 -10.15 21.43
C GLU A 225 12.89 -10.85 20.07
N ASP A 226 13.95 -10.60 19.29
CA ASP A 226 14.19 -11.30 18.02
C ASP A 226 14.40 -12.80 18.25
N LYS A 227 15.25 -13.19 19.21
CA LYS A 227 15.51 -14.61 19.53
C LYS A 227 14.22 -15.34 19.92
N ASN A 228 13.34 -14.68 20.65
CA ASN A 228 12.10 -15.24 21.19
C ASN A 228 10.85 -14.98 20.33
N LEU A 229 10.99 -14.32 19.19
CA LEU A 229 9.85 -13.84 18.39
C LEU A 229 8.90 -14.97 17.96
N LYS A 230 9.44 -16.15 17.63
CA LYS A 230 8.64 -17.35 17.31
C LYS A 230 8.02 -18.06 18.52
N GLN A 231 8.37 -17.68 19.73
CA GLN A 231 7.83 -18.23 20.97
C GLN A 231 6.91 -17.22 21.67
N ASN A 232 6.87 -15.99 21.19
CA ASN A 232 6.01 -14.96 21.74
C ASN A 232 4.55 -15.23 21.35
N LEU A 233 3.76 -15.72 22.33
CA LEU A 233 2.36 -16.10 22.13
C LEU A 233 1.50 -14.96 21.59
N LYS A 234 1.76 -13.70 21.99
CA LYS A 234 1.06 -12.53 21.49
C LYS A 234 1.28 -12.37 19.99
N GLU A 235 2.54 -12.36 19.55
CA GLU A 235 2.91 -12.15 18.13
C GLU A 235 2.41 -13.29 17.24
N ILE A 236 2.46 -14.52 17.74
CA ILE A 236 1.91 -15.71 17.08
C ILE A 236 0.39 -15.60 16.94
N SER A 237 -0.31 -15.26 18.02
CA SER A 237 -1.77 -15.13 18.02
C SER A 237 -2.25 -14.03 17.08
N GLU A 238 -1.59 -12.87 17.06
CA GLU A 238 -1.88 -11.79 16.11
C GLU A 238 -1.66 -12.23 14.66
N ASN A 239 -0.56 -12.94 14.38
CA ASN A 239 -0.28 -13.44 13.03
C ASN A 239 -1.32 -14.48 12.61
N LEU A 240 -1.68 -15.41 13.50
CA LEU A 240 -2.67 -16.47 13.23
C LEU A 240 -4.05 -15.89 12.95
N MET A 241 -4.48 -14.88 13.71
CA MET A 241 -5.74 -14.17 13.49
C MET A 241 -5.78 -13.53 12.09
N ILE A 242 -4.69 -12.92 11.65
CA ILE A 242 -4.63 -12.33 10.31
C ILE A 242 -4.53 -13.39 9.22
N VAL A 243 -3.83 -14.49 9.45
CA VAL A 243 -3.82 -15.65 8.52
C VAL A 243 -5.25 -16.14 8.30
N ASP A 244 -6.04 -16.29 9.35
CA ASP A 244 -7.41 -16.76 9.24
C ASP A 244 -8.33 -15.76 8.54
N LEU A 245 -8.19 -14.47 8.85
CA LEU A 245 -8.87 -13.41 8.12
C LEU A 245 -8.54 -13.43 6.62
N MET A 246 -7.27 -13.59 6.24
CA MET A 246 -6.86 -13.64 4.84
C MET A 246 -7.31 -14.94 4.15
N ARG A 247 -7.38 -16.06 4.87
CA ARG A 247 -7.98 -17.30 4.36
C ARG A 247 -9.47 -17.11 4.05
N ASN A 248 -10.20 -16.47 4.94
CA ASN A 248 -11.62 -16.12 4.75
C ASN A 248 -11.77 -15.21 3.50
N ASP A 249 -11.00 -14.15 3.40
CA ASP A 249 -11.01 -13.25 2.24
C ASP A 249 -10.77 -14.00 0.93
N LEU A 250 -9.72 -14.84 0.86
CA LEU A 250 -9.40 -15.62 -0.33
C LEU A 250 -10.48 -16.67 -0.66
N SER A 251 -11.15 -17.25 0.33
CA SER A 251 -12.19 -18.26 0.10
C SER A 251 -13.38 -17.74 -0.73
N GLN A 252 -13.63 -16.42 -0.66
CA GLN A 252 -14.69 -15.77 -1.45
C GLN A 252 -14.42 -15.82 -2.97
N ILE A 253 -13.14 -15.81 -3.36
CA ILE A 253 -12.70 -15.70 -4.77
C ILE A 253 -12.01 -16.97 -5.29
N CYS A 254 -11.63 -17.89 -4.43
CA CYS A 254 -10.95 -19.13 -4.80
C CYS A 254 -11.92 -20.30 -4.92
N LYS A 255 -11.50 -21.33 -5.66
CA LYS A 255 -12.19 -22.63 -5.73
C LYS A 255 -12.25 -23.26 -4.33
N PRO A 256 -13.36 -23.89 -3.95
CA PRO A 256 -13.47 -24.60 -2.66
C PRO A 256 -12.31 -25.58 -2.45
N GLY A 257 -11.81 -25.66 -1.22
CA GLY A 257 -10.72 -26.59 -0.85
C GLY A 257 -9.31 -26.20 -1.31
N THR A 258 -9.16 -25.13 -2.13
CA THR A 258 -7.85 -24.73 -2.68
C THR A 258 -7.09 -23.71 -1.82
N VAL A 259 -7.77 -23.03 -0.90
CA VAL A 259 -7.12 -22.06 0.00
C VAL A 259 -6.34 -22.81 1.06
N LYS A 260 -5.01 -22.68 1.03
CA LYS A 260 -4.10 -23.37 1.93
C LYS A 260 -3.04 -22.43 2.49
N THR A 261 -2.77 -22.53 3.78
CA THR A 261 -1.60 -21.90 4.39
C THR A 261 -0.36 -22.72 4.03
N LYS A 262 0.54 -22.12 3.29
CA LYS A 262 1.77 -22.78 2.80
C LYS A 262 2.94 -22.62 3.76
N LYS A 263 2.99 -21.50 4.48
CA LYS A 263 4.03 -21.20 5.47
C LYS A 263 3.39 -20.41 6.61
N LEU A 264 3.78 -20.73 7.84
CA LEU A 264 3.43 -20.00 9.05
C LEU A 264 4.70 -19.48 9.72
N PHE A 265 4.64 -18.23 10.20
CA PHE A 265 5.64 -17.61 11.08
C PHE A 265 7.08 -17.69 10.52
N LYS A 266 7.25 -17.53 9.21
CA LYS A 266 8.58 -17.46 8.63
C LYS A 266 9.27 -16.17 9.07
N LYS A 267 10.38 -16.30 9.78
CA LYS A 267 11.22 -15.19 10.19
C LYS A 267 11.86 -14.53 8.96
N LYS A 268 11.73 -13.20 8.86
CA LYS A 268 12.34 -12.37 7.84
C LYS A 268 13.14 -11.26 8.48
N SER A 269 14.43 -11.23 8.22
CA SER A 269 15.34 -10.21 8.73
C SER A 269 15.51 -9.08 7.73
N TYR A 270 15.47 -7.85 8.22
CA TYR A 270 15.77 -6.59 7.54
C TYR A 270 17.00 -5.96 8.17
N SER A 271 17.45 -4.81 7.66
CA SER A 271 18.65 -4.14 8.18
C SER A 271 18.56 -3.75 9.67
N THR A 272 17.37 -3.50 10.19
CA THR A 272 17.17 -3.00 11.56
C THR A 272 16.13 -3.79 12.36
N LEU A 273 15.40 -4.70 11.73
CA LEU A 273 14.29 -5.41 12.36
C LEU A 273 14.04 -6.78 11.75
N VAL A 274 13.33 -7.61 12.51
CA VAL A 274 12.85 -8.92 12.08
C VAL A 274 11.34 -8.98 12.17
N GLN A 275 10.72 -9.73 11.25
CA GLN A 275 9.26 -9.91 11.20
C GLN A 275 8.87 -11.36 10.96
N LEU A 276 7.64 -11.71 11.34
CA LEU A 276 7.02 -13.00 11.03
C LEU A 276 6.09 -12.86 9.83
N GLU A 277 6.41 -13.54 8.75
CA GLU A 277 5.61 -13.63 7.52
C GLU A 277 4.92 -14.99 7.46
N SER A 278 3.63 -15.00 7.14
CA SER A 278 2.89 -16.21 6.77
C SER A 278 2.50 -16.14 5.29
N GLU A 279 2.28 -17.30 4.66
CA GLU A 279 1.95 -17.37 3.23
C GLU A 279 0.69 -18.20 3.02
N ILE A 280 -0.33 -17.59 2.40
CA ILE A 280 -1.58 -18.24 2.04
C ILE A 280 -1.71 -18.22 0.52
N ARG A 281 -2.12 -19.35 -0.07
CA ARG A 281 -2.35 -19.50 -1.51
C ARG A 281 -3.73 -20.10 -1.78
N GLY A 282 -4.27 -19.78 -2.95
CA GLY A 282 -5.49 -20.38 -3.48
C GLY A 282 -5.50 -20.39 -5.01
N VAL A 283 -6.39 -21.16 -5.60
CA VAL A 283 -6.67 -21.19 -7.04
C VAL A 283 -7.95 -20.41 -7.28
N LEU A 284 -7.90 -19.39 -8.13
CA LEU A 284 -9.06 -18.55 -8.44
C LEU A 284 -10.19 -19.35 -9.06
N LYS A 285 -11.44 -18.98 -8.76
CA LYS A 285 -12.62 -19.48 -9.44
C LYS A 285 -12.53 -19.20 -10.94
N ASN A 286 -13.13 -20.06 -11.77
CA ASN A 286 -13.21 -19.82 -13.20
C ASN A 286 -14.00 -18.52 -13.46
N ASN A 287 -13.63 -17.79 -14.51
CA ASN A 287 -14.31 -16.56 -14.96
C ASN A 287 -14.40 -15.43 -13.91
N ILE A 288 -13.59 -15.46 -12.84
CA ILE A 288 -13.51 -14.33 -11.91
C ILE A 288 -12.69 -13.20 -12.53
N ASN A 289 -13.26 -12.00 -12.58
CA ASN A 289 -12.60 -10.82 -13.10
C ASN A 289 -11.91 -10.00 -12.00
N ASN A 290 -11.03 -9.07 -12.40
CA ASN A 290 -10.31 -8.21 -11.47
C ASN A 290 -11.24 -7.36 -10.59
N GLN A 291 -12.40 -6.90 -11.12
CA GLN A 291 -13.38 -6.13 -10.33
C GLN A 291 -13.88 -6.93 -9.12
N LYS A 292 -14.23 -8.22 -9.33
CA LYS A 292 -14.70 -9.09 -8.25
C LYS A 292 -13.59 -9.36 -7.23
N ILE A 293 -12.35 -9.58 -7.71
CA ILE A 293 -11.20 -9.82 -6.84
C ILE A 293 -10.97 -8.61 -5.90
N PHE A 294 -10.81 -7.41 -6.45
CA PHE A 294 -10.53 -6.22 -5.64
C PHE A 294 -11.72 -5.79 -4.79
N ASN A 295 -12.96 -5.94 -5.26
CA ASN A 295 -14.15 -5.66 -4.44
C ASN A 295 -14.25 -6.58 -3.22
N SER A 296 -13.87 -7.85 -3.35
CA SER A 296 -13.93 -8.81 -2.23
C SER A 296 -12.80 -8.61 -1.22
N LEU A 297 -11.60 -8.26 -1.69
CA LEU A 297 -10.41 -8.23 -0.84
C LEU A 297 -10.12 -6.86 -0.21
N MET A 298 -10.50 -5.75 -0.88
CA MET A 298 -10.22 -4.40 -0.37
C MET A 298 -11.14 -3.98 0.78
N PRO A 299 -10.62 -3.25 1.76
CA PRO A 299 -9.21 -3.00 2.00
C PRO A 299 -8.48 -4.24 2.55
N PRO A 300 -7.11 -4.26 2.52
CA PRO A 300 -6.31 -5.34 3.10
C PRO A 300 -6.66 -5.59 4.58
N GLY A 301 -6.91 -6.86 4.91
CA GLY A 301 -7.33 -7.25 6.26
C GLY A 301 -6.28 -6.97 7.33
N SER A 302 -5.00 -7.22 7.03
CA SER A 302 -3.86 -7.05 7.94
C SER A 302 -3.68 -5.63 8.50
N VAL A 303 -4.18 -4.62 7.77
CA VAL A 303 -4.12 -3.19 8.15
C VAL A 303 -5.50 -2.57 8.43
N THR A 304 -6.51 -3.41 8.61
CA THR A 304 -7.88 -2.98 8.94
C THR A 304 -8.26 -3.46 10.34
N GLY A 305 -8.53 -4.72 10.51
CA GLY A 305 -8.95 -5.34 11.77
C GLY A 305 -9.99 -6.43 11.57
N THR A 306 -10.40 -7.05 12.68
CA THR A 306 -11.27 -8.22 12.69
C THR A 306 -12.38 -8.05 13.72
N PRO A 307 -13.69 -8.23 13.37
CA PRO A 307 -14.25 -8.40 12.01
C PRO A 307 -14.07 -7.16 11.12
N LYS A 308 -13.71 -7.35 9.84
CA LYS A 308 -13.32 -6.28 8.93
C LYS A 308 -14.38 -5.16 8.78
N SER A 309 -15.66 -5.53 8.69
CA SER A 309 -16.76 -4.56 8.55
C SER A 309 -16.87 -3.63 9.74
N ARG A 310 -16.83 -4.18 10.98
CA ARG A 310 -16.92 -3.42 12.21
C ARG A 310 -15.68 -2.56 12.44
N ALA A 311 -14.50 -3.12 12.21
CA ALA A 311 -13.24 -2.37 12.30
C ALA A 311 -13.24 -1.13 11.39
N LYS A 312 -13.75 -1.21 10.16
CA LYS A 312 -13.88 -0.05 9.25
C LYS A 312 -14.76 1.05 9.83
N GLN A 313 -15.88 0.70 10.46
CA GLN A 313 -16.78 1.69 11.09
C GLN A 313 -16.04 2.42 12.22
N ILE A 314 -15.40 1.67 13.11
CA ILE A 314 -14.65 2.21 14.26
C ILE A 314 -13.46 3.06 13.81
N ILE A 315 -12.73 2.66 12.75
CA ILE A 315 -11.66 3.47 12.16
C ILE A 315 -12.20 4.82 11.68
N ASN A 316 -13.32 4.83 10.95
CA ASN A 316 -13.95 6.08 10.46
C ASN A 316 -14.45 6.98 11.60
N GLU A 317 -14.78 6.41 12.75
CA GLU A 317 -15.19 7.15 13.94
C GLU A 317 -14.00 7.77 14.68
N ILE A 318 -12.90 7.02 14.79
CA ILE A 318 -11.73 7.44 15.57
C ILE A 318 -10.81 8.36 14.76
N GLU A 319 -10.51 8.02 13.50
CA GLU A 319 -9.54 8.76 12.68
C GLU A 319 -10.17 10.02 12.07
N LYS A 320 -9.47 11.14 12.20
CA LYS A 320 -9.91 12.44 11.65
C LYS A 320 -9.42 12.67 10.21
N HIS A 321 -8.49 11.85 9.73
CA HIS A 321 -7.92 11.91 8.38
C HIS A 321 -8.42 10.76 7.49
N LYS A 322 -8.21 10.88 6.19
CA LYS A 322 -8.44 9.80 5.22
C LYS A 322 -7.11 9.13 4.92
N ARG A 323 -7.15 7.80 4.84
CA ARG A 323 -5.96 7.00 4.61
C ARG A 323 -5.46 7.08 3.16
N GLY A 324 -6.39 7.13 2.19
CA GLY A 324 -6.05 7.12 0.77
C GLY A 324 -5.22 5.88 0.40
N PRO A 325 -4.07 6.03 -0.28
CA PRO A 325 -3.19 4.90 -0.60
C PRO A 325 -2.54 4.24 0.63
N TYR A 326 -2.47 4.92 1.77
CA TYR A 326 -2.04 4.28 3.02
C TYR A 326 -3.08 3.24 3.47
N CYS A 327 -2.63 2.04 3.82
CA CYS A 327 -3.48 0.87 4.06
C CYS A 327 -4.32 0.43 2.85
N GLY A 328 -4.06 0.98 1.67
CA GLY A 328 -4.59 0.53 0.39
C GLY A 328 -3.73 -0.55 -0.25
N ALA A 329 -3.83 -0.68 -1.57
CA ALA A 329 -3.02 -1.62 -2.36
C ALA A 329 -2.21 -0.87 -3.43
N VAL A 330 -0.90 -1.09 -3.47
CA VAL A 330 0.05 -0.40 -4.35
C VAL A 330 0.75 -1.41 -5.23
N GLY A 331 0.74 -1.23 -6.56
CA GLY A 331 1.34 -2.22 -7.43
C GLY A 331 1.05 -2.04 -8.91
N PHE A 332 0.97 -3.16 -9.62
CA PHE A 332 0.80 -3.15 -11.06
C PHE A 332 0.03 -4.38 -11.58
N PHE A 333 -0.58 -4.20 -12.75
CA PHE A 333 -1.09 -5.24 -13.62
C PHE A 333 -0.17 -5.39 -14.83
N GLU A 334 0.01 -6.61 -15.32
CA GLU A 334 0.79 -6.92 -16.52
C GLU A 334 -0.10 -7.41 -17.67
N PRO A 335 0.40 -7.36 -18.93
CA PRO A 335 -0.38 -7.72 -20.12
C PRO A 335 -1.01 -9.12 -20.10
N SER A 336 -0.39 -10.07 -19.38
CA SER A 336 -0.92 -11.42 -19.17
C SER A 336 -2.23 -11.44 -18.35
N GLY A 337 -2.62 -10.30 -17.77
CA GLY A 337 -3.70 -10.19 -16.78
C GLY A 337 -3.28 -10.63 -15.38
N ASP A 338 -2.03 -11.02 -15.17
CA ASP A 338 -1.45 -11.23 -13.83
C ASP A 338 -1.18 -9.89 -13.15
N PHE A 339 -0.97 -9.89 -11.85
CA PHE A 339 -0.72 -8.67 -11.08
C PHE A 339 0.04 -8.94 -9.79
N CYS A 340 0.67 -7.87 -9.26
CA CYS A 340 1.31 -7.86 -7.95
C CYS A 340 1.01 -6.56 -7.23
N PHE A 341 0.44 -6.65 -6.03
CA PHE A 341 0.12 -5.52 -5.17
C PHE A 341 0.63 -5.75 -3.75
N SER A 342 1.37 -4.79 -3.24
CA SER A 342 1.75 -4.71 -1.82
C SER A 342 0.67 -4.01 -1.01
N VAL A 343 0.67 -4.23 0.30
CA VAL A 343 -0.08 -3.37 1.23
C VAL A 343 0.53 -1.97 1.21
N GLY A 344 -0.28 -0.94 1.10
CA GLY A 344 0.17 0.45 1.12
C GLY A 344 0.60 0.89 2.52
N ILE A 345 1.74 0.41 3.00
CA ILE A 345 2.33 0.82 4.29
C ILE A 345 3.62 1.61 4.07
N ARG A 346 4.02 2.39 5.08
CA ARG A 346 5.20 3.26 4.95
C ARG A 346 5.08 4.20 3.74
N VAL A 347 3.91 4.81 3.60
CA VAL A 347 3.50 5.60 2.43
C VAL A 347 3.69 7.08 2.69
N ALA A 348 4.31 7.77 1.72
CA ALA A 348 4.29 9.22 1.61
C ALA A 348 3.54 9.65 0.35
N ILE A 349 2.66 10.63 0.50
CA ILE A 349 1.91 11.28 -0.59
C ILE A 349 2.49 12.68 -0.74
N ILE A 350 3.04 12.99 -1.92
CA ILE A 350 3.72 14.25 -2.20
C ILE A 350 2.87 15.04 -3.20
N GLU A 351 2.27 16.12 -2.74
CA GLU A 351 1.52 17.08 -3.55
C GLU A 351 2.34 18.38 -3.74
N LYS A 352 1.87 19.33 -4.54
CA LYS A 352 2.63 20.55 -4.86
C LYS A 352 2.99 21.37 -3.60
N THR A 353 2.08 21.49 -2.65
CA THR A 353 2.21 22.34 -1.46
C THR A 353 2.34 21.58 -0.16
N THR A 354 1.92 20.32 -0.14
CA THR A 354 1.86 19.49 1.06
C THR A 354 2.41 18.11 0.81
N SER A 355 3.06 17.56 1.80
CA SER A 355 3.51 16.17 1.76
C SER A 355 3.12 15.48 3.06
N ARG A 356 2.47 14.33 2.94
CA ARG A 356 1.94 13.57 4.07
C ARG A 356 2.59 12.20 4.14
N PHE A 357 2.86 11.74 5.35
CA PHE A 357 3.38 10.41 5.62
C PHE A 357 2.55 9.75 6.71
N PHE A 358 2.39 8.44 6.62
CA PHE A 358 1.52 7.70 7.52
C PHE A 358 2.24 6.51 8.15
N THR A 359 1.95 6.30 9.44
CA THR A 359 2.28 5.08 10.19
C THR A 359 1.07 4.59 10.94
N GLY A 360 1.13 3.41 11.53
CA GLY A 360 0.04 2.88 12.35
C GLY A 360 0.49 1.72 13.22
N ALA A 361 -0.36 1.36 14.18
CA ALA A 361 -0.17 0.22 15.06
C ALA A 361 -1.43 -0.66 15.09
N GLY A 362 -1.22 -1.96 15.23
CA GLY A 362 -2.29 -2.93 15.49
C GLY A 362 -2.64 -2.90 16.96
N ILE A 363 -3.89 -2.61 17.29
CA ILE A 363 -4.39 -2.57 18.67
C ILE A 363 -5.14 -3.84 18.96
N VAL A 364 -4.71 -4.56 20.00
CA VAL A 364 -5.30 -5.78 20.53
C VAL A 364 -5.60 -5.60 22.03
N TRP A 365 -6.18 -6.62 22.66
CA TRP A 365 -6.51 -6.60 24.09
C TRP A 365 -5.34 -6.18 24.99
N ASP A 366 -4.16 -6.79 24.77
CA ASP A 366 -2.96 -6.56 25.59
C ASP A 366 -2.16 -5.30 25.19
N SER A 367 -2.64 -4.52 24.22
CA SER A 367 -1.99 -3.30 23.76
C SER A 367 -1.85 -2.29 24.89
N LYS A 368 -0.61 -1.80 25.12
CA LYS A 368 -0.31 -0.74 26.07
C LYS A 368 -0.23 0.60 25.32
N VAL A 369 -1.07 1.56 25.69
CA VAL A 369 -1.26 2.84 25.00
C VAL A 369 0.05 3.54 24.67
N LEU A 370 0.99 3.62 25.61
CA LEU A 370 2.29 4.28 25.42
C LEU A 370 3.21 3.50 24.48
N LYS A 371 3.16 2.15 24.52
CA LYS A 371 3.95 1.32 23.59
C LYS A 371 3.46 1.47 22.16
N GLU A 372 2.15 1.44 21.93
CA GLU A 372 1.58 1.65 20.59
C GLU A 372 1.89 3.06 20.05
N ASN A 373 1.87 4.08 20.92
CA ASN A 373 2.29 5.42 20.56
C ASN A 373 3.77 5.46 20.12
N ALA A 374 4.66 4.85 20.90
CA ALA A 374 6.08 4.76 20.58
C ALA A 374 6.34 3.98 19.28
N GLU A 375 5.63 2.88 19.05
CA GLU A 375 5.74 2.07 17.83
C GLU A 375 5.43 2.89 16.56
N THR A 376 4.39 3.73 16.57
CA THR A 376 4.08 4.58 15.41
C THR A 376 5.18 5.58 15.10
N ILE A 377 5.86 6.10 16.14
CA ILE A 377 7.01 7.01 15.98
C ILE A 377 8.23 6.23 15.47
N LEU A 378 8.51 5.06 16.02
CA LEU A 378 9.58 4.18 15.54
C LEU A 378 9.43 3.84 14.06
N LYS A 379 8.22 3.54 13.62
CA LYS A 379 7.91 3.26 12.21
C LYS A 379 8.15 4.46 11.28
N SER A 380 8.25 5.68 11.79
CA SER A 380 8.61 6.86 11.00
C SER A 380 10.13 7.11 10.90
N ARG A 381 10.95 6.36 11.64
CA ARG A 381 12.40 6.60 11.80
C ARG A 381 13.15 6.55 10.47
N ALA A 382 12.92 5.54 9.65
CA ALA A 382 13.60 5.39 8.37
C ALA A 382 13.36 6.58 7.43
N LEU A 383 12.13 7.12 7.40
CA LEU A 383 11.84 8.34 6.65
C LEU A 383 12.53 9.56 7.28
N LYS A 384 12.52 9.68 8.61
CA LYS A 384 13.20 10.76 9.33
C LYS A 384 14.71 10.77 9.06
N GLU A 385 15.33 9.61 8.93
CA GLU A 385 16.74 9.46 8.59
C GLU A 385 17.03 9.82 7.13
N SER A 386 16.11 9.52 6.21
CA SER A 386 16.25 9.79 4.78
C SER A 386 16.11 11.27 4.39
N ILE A 387 15.63 12.11 5.29
CA ILE A 387 15.41 13.55 5.07
C ILE A 387 16.46 14.44 5.77
N LYS A 388 17.42 13.84 6.46
CA LYS A 388 18.59 14.53 6.99
C LYS A 388 19.62 14.71 5.87
#